data_354191271e485b9114d5e08c1275b611
#
_entry.id   354191271e485b9114d5e08c1275b611
#
_cell.length_a   1.000
_cell.length_b   1.000
_cell.length_c   1.000
_cell.angle_alpha   90.00
_cell.angle_beta   90.00
_cell.angle_gamma   90.00
#
_symmetry.space_group_name_H-M   'P 1'
#
loop_
_entity.id
_entity.type
_entity.pdbx_description
1 polymer ?
#
loop_
_entity_poly.entity_id
_entity_poly.type
_entity_poly.pdbx_seq_one_letter_code
_entity_poly.pdbx_strand_id
1 'polypeptide(L)'
;MRWLSVLAVAAALLIAPSTPASAAADCANGYVGLTYDDGPNAGNTNTLLNALRSNGLRATMFNTGQNAAANPGLVAAQVAAGMWVANHSYTHPHMLTLSAAQMSSELSRTQSAIQSAGGGTPVLFRPPYGETNATLQSAASALGLRQIIWDVDSQDWNGASTAQIVQAASSLQNGQIILMHDQYATTVAAVPQIAANLRSRGLCAGMISATTGRAVAPGGTTTPPPGSGCTATYSEGQKWADRFNGQVTVSGSNNWTVTVTLQSPQRIIATWNASVSWSSSTVMTARPNGSGNTFGFTVMHGGNWSWPSLTCAAG
;
A
#
# COMPACT_ATOMS: atom_id res chain seq x y z
N MET A 1 -14.07 -73.80 41.80
CA MET A 1 -14.29 -73.11 40.52
C MET A 1 -14.35 -71.60 40.78
N ARG A 2 -13.30 -70.85 40.41
CA ARG A 2 -13.23 -69.35 40.54
C ARG A 2 -13.48 -68.75 39.19
N TRP A 3 -14.53 -67.95 39.07
CA TRP A 3 -14.84 -67.17 37.86
C TRP A 3 -14.05 -65.85 37.92
N LEU A 4 -13.19 -65.63 36.94
CA LEU A 4 -12.51 -64.36 36.71
C LEU A 4 -13.38 -63.52 35.73
N SER A 5 -13.94 -62.45 36.23
CA SER A 5 -14.64 -61.44 35.39
C SER A 5 -13.62 -60.48 34.79
N VAL A 6 -13.50 -60.47 33.47
CA VAL A 6 -12.68 -59.51 32.72
C VAL A 6 -13.56 -58.29 32.42
N LEU A 7 -13.21 -57.16 33.04
CA LEU A 7 -13.78 -55.86 32.69
C LEU A 7 -13.07 -55.29 31.45
N ALA A 8 -13.82 -55.19 30.34
CA ALA A 8 -13.37 -54.47 29.16
C ALA A 8 -13.60 -52.97 29.36
N VAL A 9 -12.54 -52.17 29.42
CA VAL A 9 -12.61 -50.72 29.41
C VAL A 9 -12.63 -50.26 27.98
N ALA A 10 -13.78 -49.75 27.51
CA ALA A 10 -13.91 -49.10 26.22
C ALA A 10 -13.40 -47.67 26.33
N ALA A 11 -12.25 -47.35 25.69
CA ALA A 11 -11.74 -45.99 25.56
C ALA A 11 -12.52 -45.31 24.43
N ALA A 12 -13.37 -44.34 24.77
CA ALA A 12 -14.03 -43.47 23.81
C ALA A 12 -13.02 -42.42 23.32
N LEU A 13 -12.60 -42.49 22.06
CA LEU A 13 -11.84 -41.45 21.39
C LEU A 13 -12.77 -40.23 21.15
N LEU A 14 -12.56 -39.14 21.91
CA LEU A 14 -13.17 -37.86 21.64
C LEU A 14 -12.46 -37.23 20.42
N ILE A 15 -13.09 -37.32 19.25
CA ILE A 15 -12.68 -36.54 18.06
C ILE A 15 -13.13 -35.10 18.30
N ALA A 16 -12.19 -34.24 18.66
CA ALA A 16 -12.44 -32.80 18.71
C ALA A 16 -12.75 -32.30 17.28
N PRO A 17 -13.80 -31.49 17.09
CA PRO A 17 -14.05 -30.90 15.77
C PRO A 17 -12.86 -30.00 15.40
N SER A 18 -12.18 -30.32 14.29
CA SER A 18 -11.19 -29.44 13.69
C SER A 18 -11.90 -28.19 13.21
N THR A 19 -11.62 -27.05 13.84
CA THR A 19 -11.99 -25.74 13.29
C THR A 19 -11.34 -25.63 11.91
N PRO A 20 -12.11 -25.31 10.83
CA PRO A 20 -11.51 -25.11 9.54
C PRO A 20 -10.48 -23.98 9.65
N ALA A 21 -9.23 -24.26 9.28
CA ALA A 21 -8.23 -23.22 9.10
C ALA A 21 -8.83 -22.19 8.14
N SER A 22 -8.89 -20.93 8.58
CA SER A 22 -9.29 -19.83 7.71
C SER A 22 -8.38 -19.88 6.48
N ALA A 23 -8.94 -20.21 5.33
CA ALA A 23 -8.19 -20.18 4.08
C ALA A 23 -7.52 -18.81 3.96
N ALA A 24 -6.20 -18.78 3.74
CA ALA A 24 -5.50 -17.56 3.44
C ALA A 24 -6.24 -16.87 2.29
N ALA A 25 -6.51 -15.56 2.44
CA ALA A 25 -7.24 -14.83 1.41
C ALA A 25 -6.47 -14.95 0.09
N ASP A 26 -7.08 -15.57 -0.91
CA ASP A 26 -6.53 -15.59 -2.26
C ASP A 26 -6.76 -14.20 -2.86
N CYS A 27 -5.67 -13.44 -3.07
CA CYS A 27 -5.72 -12.11 -3.65
C CYS A 27 -5.70 -12.17 -5.19
N ALA A 28 -6.29 -13.20 -5.80
CA ALA A 28 -6.25 -13.48 -7.23
C ALA A 28 -6.75 -12.31 -8.09
N ASN A 29 -7.69 -11.52 -7.57
CA ASN A 29 -8.26 -10.37 -8.27
C ASN A 29 -7.60 -9.04 -7.88
N GLY A 30 -6.51 -9.09 -7.07
CA GLY A 30 -5.66 -7.94 -6.77
C GLY A 30 -5.90 -7.27 -5.43
N TYR A 31 -5.56 -5.97 -5.35
CA TYR A 31 -5.49 -5.24 -4.09
C TYR A 31 -6.27 -3.93 -4.15
N VAL A 32 -6.86 -3.53 -3.03
CA VAL A 32 -7.53 -2.24 -2.83
C VAL A 32 -6.95 -1.50 -1.64
N GLY A 33 -6.90 -0.18 -1.70
CA GLY A 33 -6.42 0.68 -0.63
C GLY A 33 -7.56 1.07 0.31
N LEU A 34 -7.58 0.49 1.51
CA LEU A 34 -8.43 1.00 2.59
C LEU A 34 -7.70 2.17 3.25
N THR A 35 -8.34 3.33 3.34
CA THR A 35 -7.71 4.53 3.91
C THR A 35 -8.62 5.21 4.90
N TYR A 36 -8.01 5.76 5.95
CA TYR A 36 -8.70 6.49 7.02
C TYR A 36 -7.98 7.81 7.25
N ASP A 37 -8.72 8.91 7.11
CA ASP A 37 -8.23 10.27 7.23
C ASP A 37 -8.51 10.85 8.63
N ASP A 38 -7.92 12.01 8.92
CA ASP A 38 -8.07 12.84 10.13
C ASP A 38 -7.52 12.26 11.43
N GLY A 39 -7.03 11.02 11.42
CA GLY A 39 -6.51 10.37 12.62
C GLY A 39 -5.19 10.99 13.15
N PRO A 40 -4.68 10.41 14.26
CA PRO A 40 -5.35 9.44 15.10
C PRO A 40 -6.39 10.09 16.01
N ASN A 41 -7.53 9.41 16.21
CA ASN A 41 -8.62 9.85 17.06
C ASN A 41 -8.63 9.07 18.39
N ALA A 42 -8.58 9.77 19.52
CA ALA A 42 -8.50 9.15 20.85
C ALA A 42 -9.70 8.24 21.19
N GLY A 43 -10.88 8.54 20.61
CA GLY A 43 -12.11 7.77 20.86
C GLY A 43 -12.16 6.44 20.10
N ASN A 44 -11.73 6.42 18.85
CA ASN A 44 -12.05 5.31 17.94
C ASN A 44 -10.83 4.61 17.32
N THR A 45 -9.64 5.23 17.21
CA THR A 45 -8.49 4.63 16.51
C THR A 45 -8.18 3.22 17.02
N ASN A 46 -8.10 3.00 18.34
CA ASN A 46 -7.83 1.67 18.88
C ASN A 46 -8.91 0.64 18.53
N THR A 47 -10.18 1.06 18.52
CA THR A 47 -11.31 0.19 18.13
C THR A 47 -11.22 -0.18 16.66
N LEU A 48 -10.90 0.78 15.80
CA LEU A 48 -10.65 0.56 14.37
C LEU A 48 -9.48 -0.41 14.14
N LEU A 49 -8.35 -0.19 14.82
CA LEU A 49 -7.17 -1.06 14.70
C LEU A 49 -7.49 -2.51 15.10
N ASN A 50 -8.26 -2.70 16.18
CA ASN A 50 -8.71 -4.02 16.60
C ASN A 50 -9.65 -4.66 15.56
N ALA A 51 -10.60 -3.91 15.00
CA ALA A 51 -11.49 -4.39 13.95
C ALA A 51 -10.72 -4.80 12.69
N LEU A 52 -9.77 -3.98 12.22
CA LEU A 52 -8.94 -4.29 11.07
C LEU A 52 -8.11 -5.57 11.31
N ARG A 53 -7.40 -5.65 12.43
CA ARG A 53 -6.57 -6.83 12.76
C ARG A 53 -7.38 -8.11 12.87
N SER A 54 -8.52 -8.06 13.57
CA SER A 54 -9.39 -9.24 13.75
C SER A 54 -9.97 -9.76 12.44
N ASN A 55 -10.01 -8.92 11.42
CA ASN A 55 -10.47 -9.27 10.08
C ASN A 55 -9.34 -9.50 9.07
N GLY A 56 -8.08 -9.47 9.50
CA GLY A 56 -6.90 -9.67 8.65
C GLY A 56 -6.68 -8.53 7.64
N LEU A 57 -7.18 -7.33 7.93
CA LEU A 57 -7.04 -6.17 7.07
C LEU A 57 -5.90 -5.27 7.53
N ARG A 58 -5.28 -4.60 6.56
CA ARG A 58 -4.35 -3.49 6.76
C ARG A 58 -4.87 -2.26 6.02
N ALA A 59 -4.50 -1.08 6.50
CA ALA A 59 -4.98 0.18 5.94
C ALA A 59 -3.89 1.26 5.98
N THR A 60 -4.07 2.33 5.20
CA THR A 60 -3.25 3.54 5.28
C THR A 60 -3.97 4.58 6.12
N MET A 61 -3.29 5.08 7.14
CA MET A 61 -3.78 6.09 8.09
C MET A 61 -3.19 7.44 7.68
N PHE A 62 -4.01 8.31 7.09
CA PHE A 62 -3.63 9.68 6.75
C PHE A 62 -3.86 10.57 7.97
N ASN A 63 -2.82 10.68 8.80
CA ASN A 63 -2.89 11.40 10.06
C ASN A 63 -2.64 12.90 9.88
N THR A 64 -3.44 13.73 10.57
CA THR A 64 -3.08 15.14 10.74
C THR A 64 -1.91 15.27 11.71
N GLY A 65 -1.05 16.26 11.48
CA GLY A 65 0.11 16.48 12.33
C GLY A 65 -0.28 16.89 13.76
N GLN A 66 -1.35 17.66 13.90
CA GLN A 66 -1.88 18.09 15.20
C GLN A 66 -2.35 16.88 16.03
N ASN A 67 -3.10 15.96 15.44
CA ASN A 67 -3.57 14.74 16.11
C ASN A 67 -2.44 13.77 16.41
N ALA A 68 -1.48 13.63 15.50
CA ALA A 68 -0.27 12.82 15.71
C ALA A 68 0.57 13.35 16.88
N ALA A 69 0.77 14.67 16.98
CA ALA A 69 1.49 15.30 18.07
C ALA A 69 0.75 15.19 19.41
N ALA A 70 -0.58 15.30 19.39
CA ALA A 70 -1.42 15.18 20.59
C ALA A 70 -1.53 13.73 21.10
N ASN A 71 -1.44 12.73 20.21
CA ASN A 71 -1.66 11.33 20.50
C ASN A 71 -0.52 10.42 19.95
N PRO A 72 0.75 10.64 20.34
CA PRO A 72 1.88 9.89 19.77
C PRO A 72 1.77 8.38 20.02
N GLY A 73 1.21 7.96 21.16
CA GLY A 73 0.97 6.56 21.45
C GLY A 73 -0.02 5.87 20.49
N LEU A 74 -0.96 6.61 19.91
CA LEU A 74 -1.87 6.06 18.91
C LEU A 74 -1.20 5.89 17.55
N VAL A 75 -0.30 6.79 17.16
CA VAL A 75 0.54 6.62 15.95
C VAL A 75 1.41 5.36 16.11
N ALA A 76 2.06 5.18 17.26
CA ALA A 76 2.83 3.97 17.55
C ALA A 76 1.93 2.71 17.50
N ALA A 77 0.69 2.78 18.00
CA ALA A 77 -0.27 1.69 17.95
C ALA A 77 -0.69 1.34 16.49
N GLN A 78 -0.87 2.34 15.62
CA GLN A 78 -1.13 2.13 14.18
C GLN A 78 0.02 1.33 13.54
N VAL A 79 1.28 1.71 13.80
CA VAL A 79 2.46 1.00 13.29
C VAL A 79 2.54 -0.42 13.86
N ALA A 80 2.37 -0.59 15.18
CA ALA A 80 2.38 -1.89 15.85
C ALA A 80 1.26 -2.82 15.35
N ALA A 81 0.13 -2.25 14.92
CA ALA A 81 -0.97 -2.97 14.28
C ALA A 81 -0.70 -3.32 12.80
N GLY A 82 0.45 -2.91 12.26
CA GLY A 82 0.85 -3.18 10.88
C GLY A 82 0.23 -2.23 9.84
N MET A 83 -0.33 -1.10 10.27
CA MET A 83 -0.88 -0.09 9.37
C MET A 83 0.24 0.77 8.76
N TRP A 84 -0.04 1.38 7.62
CA TRP A 84 0.83 2.38 6.99
C TRP A 84 0.40 3.77 7.44
N VAL A 85 1.36 4.60 7.85
CA VAL A 85 1.07 5.96 8.32
C VAL A 85 1.47 6.95 7.23
N ALA A 86 0.59 7.92 6.94
CA ALA A 86 0.72 8.90 5.88
C ALA A 86 0.36 10.31 6.38
N ASN A 87 0.68 11.31 5.58
CA ASN A 87 0.55 12.73 5.91
C ASN A 87 -0.80 13.29 5.44
N HIS A 88 -1.51 14.03 6.33
CA HIS A 88 -2.77 14.70 6.01
C HIS A 88 -2.77 16.20 6.36
N SER A 89 -1.65 16.91 6.15
CA SER A 89 -1.37 18.27 6.64
C SER A 89 -1.35 18.38 8.17
N TYR A 90 -0.97 19.53 8.71
CA TYR A 90 -0.85 19.69 10.16
C TYR A 90 -2.17 20.07 10.82
N THR A 91 -2.86 21.09 10.30
CA THR A 91 -4.09 21.66 10.89
C THR A 91 -5.34 21.39 10.04
N HIS A 92 -5.24 20.60 8.96
CA HIS A 92 -6.34 20.31 8.03
C HIS A 92 -6.99 21.56 7.41
N PRO A 93 -6.20 22.50 6.85
CA PRO A 93 -6.74 23.72 6.26
C PRO A 93 -7.18 23.50 4.80
N HIS A 94 -7.94 24.43 4.24
CA HIS A 94 -8.06 24.57 2.80
C HIS A 94 -6.71 24.95 2.20
N MET A 95 -5.94 23.94 1.79
CA MET A 95 -4.53 24.10 1.35
C MET A 95 -4.37 25.14 0.24
N LEU A 96 -5.35 25.26 -0.64
CA LEU A 96 -5.28 26.19 -1.78
C LEU A 96 -5.41 27.66 -1.40
N THR A 97 -5.82 27.97 -0.16
CA THR A 97 -5.84 29.36 0.37
C THR A 97 -4.50 29.79 0.94
N LEU A 98 -3.54 28.86 1.06
CA LEU A 98 -2.24 29.10 1.67
C LEU A 98 -1.18 29.51 0.63
N SER A 99 -0.18 30.26 1.06
CA SER A 99 1.04 30.48 0.28
C SER A 99 1.85 29.17 0.16
N ALA A 100 2.74 29.07 -0.84
CA ALA A 100 3.62 27.92 -1.01
C ALA A 100 4.46 27.61 0.25
N ALA A 101 4.93 28.64 0.97
CA ALA A 101 5.67 28.48 2.21
C ALA A 101 4.81 27.89 3.34
N GLN A 102 3.55 28.31 3.44
CA GLN A 102 2.60 27.76 4.41
C GLN A 102 2.22 26.31 4.06
N MET A 103 1.98 26.01 2.77
CA MET A 103 1.77 24.61 2.32
C MET A 103 2.94 23.72 2.73
N SER A 104 4.18 24.13 2.45
CA SER A 104 5.39 23.38 2.85
C SER A 104 5.51 23.23 4.37
N SER A 105 5.13 24.25 5.14
CA SER A 105 5.10 24.19 6.61
C SER A 105 4.07 23.19 7.14
N GLU A 106 2.86 23.18 6.59
CA GLU A 106 1.82 22.20 6.95
C GLU A 106 2.32 20.77 6.74
N LEU A 107 2.94 20.49 5.60
CA LEU A 107 3.45 19.17 5.25
C LEU A 107 4.66 18.76 6.12
N SER A 108 5.66 19.63 6.26
CA SER A 108 6.89 19.31 6.99
C SER A 108 6.68 19.18 8.51
N ARG A 109 5.81 19.99 9.10
CA ARG A 109 5.44 19.85 10.51
C ARG A 109 4.73 18.51 10.78
N THR A 110 3.88 18.07 9.85
CA THR A 110 3.22 16.76 9.93
C THR A 110 4.22 15.62 9.83
N GLN A 111 5.18 15.69 8.89
CA GLN A 111 6.28 14.74 8.81
C GLN A 111 6.99 14.60 10.16
N SER A 112 7.38 15.73 10.74
CA SER A 112 8.08 15.76 12.03
C SER A 112 7.23 15.19 13.17
N ALA A 113 5.94 15.52 13.24
CA ALA A 113 5.04 15.01 14.27
C ALA A 113 4.87 13.48 14.17
N ILE A 114 4.65 12.96 12.97
CA ILE A 114 4.50 11.51 12.73
C ILE A 114 5.82 10.77 13.03
N GLN A 115 6.96 11.30 12.60
CA GLN A 115 8.28 10.71 12.89
C GLN A 115 8.55 10.67 14.41
N SER A 116 8.31 11.76 15.12
CA SER A 116 8.50 11.86 16.57
C SER A 116 7.59 10.90 17.33
N ALA A 117 6.43 10.58 16.78
CA ALA A 117 5.47 9.62 17.33
C ALA A 117 5.77 8.14 16.96
N GLY A 118 6.87 7.87 16.25
CA GLY A 118 7.25 6.52 15.84
C GLY A 118 6.54 6.02 14.57
N GLY A 119 5.87 6.91 13.83
CA GLY A 119 5.15 6.60 12.58
C GLY A 119 6.05 6.40 11.35
N GLY A 120 7.38 6.55 11.51
CA GLY A 120 8.34 6.53 10.41
C GLY A 120 8.30 7.80 9.57
N THR A 121 8.87 7.74 8.37
CA THR A 121 8.84 8.86 7.41
C THR A 121 7.73 8.64 6.40
N PRO A 122 6.60 9.37 6.46
CA PRO A 122 5.55 9.25 5.44
C PRO A 122 6.09 9.56 4.03
N VAL A 123 5.66 8.76 3.07
CA VAL A 123 5.96 8.97 1.64
C VAL A 123 4.70 9.31 0.83
N LEU A 124 3.55 9.30 1.49
CA LEU A 124 2.25 9.64 0.93
C LEU A 124 1.65 10.84 1.64
N PHE A 125 0.95 11.66 0.87
CA PHE A 125 0.19 12.81 1.35
C PHE A 125 -1.20 12.80 0.72
N ARG A 126 -2.22 13.02 1.51
CA ARG A 126 -3.56 13.33 1.00
C ARG A 126 -3.92 14.77 1.37
N PRO A 127 -4.29 15.62 0.37
CA PRO A 127 -4.71 16.97 0.68
C PRO A 127 -6.08 16.98 1.36
N PRO A 128 -6.27 17.79 2.42
CA PRO A 128 -7.58 18.08 2.96
C PRO A 128 -8.60 18.42 1.89
N TYR A 129 -9.83 17.93 2.03
CA TYR A 129 -10.96 18.14 1.10
C TYR A 129 -10.70 17.63 -0.34
N GLY A 130 -9.58 16.94 -0.61
CA GLY A 130 -9.18 16.52 -1.96
C GLY A 130 -8.71 17.67 -2.87
N GLU A 131 -8.56 18.88 -2.33
CA GLU A 131 -8.18 20.08 -3.09
C GLU A 131 -6.69 20.03 -3.48
N THR A 132 -6.40 20.28 -4.76
CA THR A 132 -5.03 20.24 -5.26
C THR A 132 -4.77 21.24 -6.38
N ASN A 133 -3.51 21.71 -6.45
CA ASN A 133 -2.97 22.47 -7.58
C ASN A 133 -1.46 22.17 -7.76
N ALA A 134 -0.86 22.73 -8.82
CA ALA A 134 0.56 22.49 -9.12
C ALA A 134 1.49 22.98 -8.01
N THR A 135 1.16 24.05 -7.30
CA THR A 135 1.96 24.59 -6.19
C THR A 135 1.99 23.60 -5.01
N LEU A 136 0.83 23.05 -4.63
CA LEU A 136 0.73 22.06 -3.56
C LEU A 136 1.44 20.75 -3.94
N GLN A 137 1.29 20.31 -5.18
CA GLN A 137 1.98 19.11 -5.69
C GLN A 137 3.51 19.29 -5.65
N SER A 138 4.01 20.48 -6.03
CA SER A 138 5.44 20.81 -5.95
C SER A 138 5.94 20.84 -4.50
N ALA A 139 5.18 21.41 -3.57
CA ALA A 139 5.52 21.44 -2.16
C ALA A 139 5.58 20.01 -1.56
N ALA A 140 4.62 19.15 -1.91
CA ALA A 140 4.62 17.75 -1.49
C ALA A 140 5.82 16.97 -2.08
N SER A 141 6.08 17.10 -3.38
CA SER A 141 7.19 16.45 -4.07
C SER A 141 8.55 16.86 -3.50
N ALA A 142 8.73 18.13 -3.13
CA ALA A 142 9.97 18.62 -2.51
C ALA A 142 10.27 17.97 -1.16
N LEU A 143 9.25 17.41 -0.49
CA LEU A 143 9.37 16.65 0.76
C LEU A 143 9.35 15.12 0.54
N GLY A 144 9.45 14.66 -0.70
CA GLY A 144 9.38 13.24 -1.05
C GLY A 144 7.99 12.61 -0.88
N LEU A 145 6.95 13.43 -0.80
CA LEU A 145 5.58 13.01 -0.63
C LEU A 145 4.86 12.85 -1.97
N ARG A 146 4.27 11.68 -2.20
CA ARG A 146 3.33 11.48 -3.29
C ARG A 146 1.93 11.86 -2.86
N GLN A 147 1.30 12.74 -3.63
CA GLN A 147 -0.11 13.07 -3.40
C GLN A 147 -1.03 11.92 -3.82
N ILE A 148 -1.98 11.58 -2.94
CA ILE A 148 -2.97 10.51 -3.12
C ILE A 148 -4.36 11.10 -2.94
N ILE A 149 -5.24 10.81 -3.89
CA ILE A 149 -6.68 11.05 -3.81
C ILE A 149 -7.36 9.69 -3.65
N TRP A 150 -8.67 9.62 -3.74
CA TRP A 150 -9.47 8.40 -3.69
C TRP A 150 -10.23 8.17 -4.98
N ASP A 151 -10.65 6.94 -5.22
CA ASP A 151 -11.53 6.54 -6.32
C ASP A 151 -12.97 6.37 -5.86
N VAL A 152 -13.15 5.99 -4.57
CA VAL A 152 -14.45 5.77 -3.93
C VAL A 152 -14.52 6.60 -2.66
N ASP A 153 -15.58 7.36 -2.49
CA ASP A 153 -15.90 8.09 -1.28
C ASP A 153 -16.98 7.31 -0.48
N SER A 154 -16.69 6.98 0.76
CA SER A 154 -17.64 6.28 1.64
C SER A 154 -18.79 7.16 2.11
N GLN A 155 -18.65 8.47 2.02
CA GLN A 155 -19.57 9.47 2.56
C GLN A 155 -19.81 9.34 4.08
N ASP A 156 -18.91 8.70 4.81
CA ASP A 156 -19.01 8.56 6.27
C ASP A 156 -19.01 9.93 6.98
N TRP A 157 -18.21 10.86 6.49
CA TRP A 157 -18.15 12.25 6.92
C TRP A 157 -19.48 13.01 6.71
N ASN A 158 -20.31 12.56 5.77
CA ASN A 158 -21.62 13.10 5.44
C ASN A 158 -22.77 12.28 6.05
N GLY A 159 -22.49 11.48 7.08
CA GLY A 159 -23.49 10.74 7.84
C GLY A 159 -23.95 9.43 7.21
N ALA A 160 -23.18 8.83 6.30
CA ALA A 160 -23.52 7.53 5.76
C ALA A 160 -23.63 6.46 6.86
N SER A 161 -24.67 5.63 6.75
CA SER A 161 -24.84 4.46 7.60
C SER A 161 -23.78 3.39 7.31
N THR A 162 -23.58 2.48 8.26
CA THR A 162 -22.69 1.32 8.07
C THR A 162 -22.98 0.57 6.77
N ALA A 163 -24.25 0.36 6.41
CA ALA A 163 -24.64 -0.32 5.18
C ALA A 163 -24.25 0.46 3.91
N GLN A 164 -24.38 1.78 3.92
CA GLN A 164 -23.96 2.63 2.80
C GLN A 164 -22.44 2.64 2.62
N ILE A 165 -21.66 2.67 3.72
CA ILE A 165 -20.20 2.55 3.70
C ILE A 165 -19.77 1.20 3.10
N VAL A 166 -20.41 0.10 3.52
CA VAL A 166 -20.15 -1.23 2.95
C VAL A 166 -20.51 -1.26 1.46
N GLN A 167 -21.62 -0.67 1.06
CA GLN A 167 -22.03 -0.57 -0.34
C GLN A 167 -21.00 0.20 -1.17
N ALA A 168 -20.50 1.35 -0.68
CA ALA A 168 -19.43 2.10 -1.33
C ALA A 168 -18.16 1.25 -1.49
N ALA A 169 -17.72 0.59 -0.42
CA ALA A 169 -16.54 -0.30 -0.47
C ALA A 169 -16.72 -1.48 -1.42
N SER A 170 -17.95 -1.92 -1.66
CA SER A 170 -18.25 -3.02 -2.58
C SER A 170 -18.01 -2.67 -4.07
N SER A 171 -17.91 -1.39 -4.41
CA SER A 171 -17.61 -0.92 -5.76
C SER A 171 -16.12 -0.94 -6.11
N LEU A 172 -15.24 -1.04 -5.10
CA LEU A 172 -13.79 -1.01 -5.31
C LEU A 172 -13.31 -2.04 -6.33
N GLN A 173 -12.42 -1.64 -7.22
CA GLN A 173 -11.73 -2.49 -8.17
C GLN A 173 -10.24 -2.57 -7.81
N ASN A 174 -9.53 -3.54 -8.43
CA ASN A 174 -8.08 -3.67 -8.25
C ASN A 174 -7.35 -2.33 -8.48
N GLY A 175 -6.47 -1.99 -7.55
CA GLY A 175 -5.68 -0.76 -7.56
C GLY A 175 -6.41 0.46 -7.01
N GLN A 176 -7.73 0.43 -6.78
CA GLN A 176 -8.50 1.56 -6.30
C GLN A 176 -8.38 1.79 -4.79
N ILE A 177 -8.75 2.99 -4.37
CA ILE A 177 -8.59 3.51 -3.01
C ILE A 177 -9.93 4.08 -2.54
N ILE A 178 -10.32 3.77 -1.30
CA ILE A 178 -11.52 4.34 -0.67
C ILE A 178 -11.14 5.34 0.41
N LEU A 179 -11.85 6.47 0.45
CA LEU A 179 -11.85 7.45 1.53
C LEU A 179 -12.80 7.02 2.66
N MET A 180 -12.28 6.94 3.85
CA MET A 180 -13.00 6.77 5.11
C MET A 180 -12.30 7.58 6.20
N HIS A 181 -12.91 7.67 7.40
CA HIS A 181 -12.35 8.37 8.55
C HIS A 181 -12.39 7.49 9.80
N ASP A 182 -11.44 7.64 10.71
CA ASP A 182 -11.35 6.81 11.93
C ASP A 182 -12.25 7.30 13.07
N GLN A 183 -12.81 8.49 12.93
CA GLN A 183 -13.62 9.14 13.97
C GLN A 183 -15.08 8.68 14.01
N TYR A 184 -15.58 7.97 12.99
CA TYR A 184 -16.97 7.56 12.91
C TYR A 184 -17.20 6.10 13.32
N ALA A 185 -18.06 5.87 14.31
CA ALA A 185 -18.41 4.53 14.77
C ALA A 185 -19.06 3.67 13.68
N THR A 186 -19.81 4.29 12.74
CA THR A 186 -20.41 3.63 11.59
C THR A 186 -19.36 3.04 10.64
N THR A 187 -18.24 3.76 10.46
CA THR A 187 -17.10 3.31 9.67
C THR A 187 -16.40 2.12 10.33
N VAL A 188 -16.15 2.19 11.63
CA VAL A 188 -15.58 1.07 12.40
C VAL A 188 -16.47 -0.17 12.31
N ALA A 189 -17.79 0.00 12.46
CA ALA A 189 -18.75 -1.10 12.36
C ALA A 189 -18.84 -1.73 10.95
N ALA A 190 -18.43 -1.02 9.90
CA ALA A 190 -18.43 -1.53 8.53
C ALA A 190 -17.27 -2.53 8.26
N VAL A 191 -16.18 -2.48 9.02
CA VAL A 191 -14.95 -3.24 8.78
C VAL A 191 -15.17 -4.75 8.56
N PRO A 192 -15.96 -5.48 9.39
CA PRO A 192 -16.16 -6.91 9.19
C PRO A 192 -16.85 -7.24 7.86
N GLN A 193 -17.83 -6.44 7.45
CA GLN A 193 -18.56 -6.65 6.20
C GLN A 193 -17.71 -6.26 4.99
N ILE A 194 -16.91 -5.20 5.07
CA ILE A 194 -15.92 -4.85 4.04
C ILE A 194 -14.95 -6.01 3.85
N ALA A 195 -14.42 -6.59 4.93
CA ALA A 195 -13.52 -7.73 4.88
C ALA A 195 -14.16 -8.96 4.21
N ALA A 196 -15.42 -9.27 4.55
CA ALA A 196 -16.15 -10.37 3.94
C ALA A 196 -16.38 -10.15 2.43
N ASN A 197 -16.75 -8.92 2.05
CA ASN A 197 -16.94 -8.53 0.65
C ASN A 197 -15.64 -8.65 -0.16
N LEU A 198 -14.52 -8.13 0.35
CA LEU A 198 -13.23 -8.23 -0.34
C LEU A 198 -12.83 -9.71 -0.55
N ARG A 199 -12.95 -10.54 0.50
CA ARG A 199 -12.66 -11.98 0.39
C ARG A 199 -13.53 -12.69 -0.65
N SER A 200 -14.84 -12.44 -0.65
CA SER A 200 -15.74 -13.08 -1.62
C SER A 200 -15.45 -12.70 -3.07
N ARG A 201 -14.77 -11.58 -3.27
CA ARG A 201 -14.37 -11.07 -4.59
C ARG A 201 -12.92 -11.38 -4.95
N GLY A 202 -12.17 -12.12 -4.12
CA GLY A 202 -10.75 -12.39 -4.34
C GLY A 202 -9.87 -11.14 -4.30
N LEU A 203 -10.31 -10.09 -3.61
CA LEU A 203 -9.57 -8.86 -3.41
C LEU A 203 -8.98 -8.81 -2.00
N CYS A 204 -7.82 -8.19 -1.86
CA CYS A 204 -7.15 -8.00 -0.58
C CYS A 204 -6.93 -6.51 -0.28
N ALA A 205 -6.84 -6.18 1.01
CA ALA A 205 -6.37 -4.86 1.42
C ALA A 205 -4.86 -4.75 1.17
N GLY A 206 -4.46 -3.75 0.39
CA GLY A 206 -3.09 -3.50 -0.04
C GLY A 206 -2.53 -2.17 0.47
N MET A 207 -1.22 -2.01 0.34
CA MET A 207 -0.55 -0.72 0.55
C MET A 207 -0.75 0.19 -0.66
N ILE A 208 -0.65 1.50 -0.46
CA ILE A 208 -0.61 2.45 -1.57
C ILE A 208 0.84 2.66 -2.00
N SER A 209 1.13 2.36 -3.25
CA SER A 209 2.46 2.55 -3.82
C SER A 209 2.80 4.04 -3.99
N ALA A 210 3.91 4.49 -3.42
CA ALA A 210 4.42 5.83 -3.64
C ALA A 210 4.85 6.07 -5.11
N THR A 211 5.10 5.00 -5.88
CA THR A 211 5.46 5.10 -7.30
C THR A 211 4.24 5.30 -8.18
N THR A 212 3.19 4.50 -7.99
CA THR A 212 2.02 4.52 -8.89
C THR A 212 0.83 5.31 -8.34
N GLY A 213 0.75 5.49 -7.01
CA GLY A 213 -0.41 6.06 -6.33
C GLY A 213 -1.61 5.12 -6.29
N ARG A 214 -1.39 3.81 -6.53
CA ARG A 214 -2.45 2.78 -6.58
C ARG A 214 -2.22 1.76 -5.48
N ALA A 215 -3.28 1.04 -5.11
CA ALA A 215 -3.19 -0.06 -4.17
C ALA A 215 -2.43 -1.25 -4.80
N VAL A 216 -1.48 -1.80 -4.05
CA VAL A 216 -0.63 -2.93 -4.44
C VAL A 216 -0.47 -3.91 -3.28
N ALA A 217 0.12 -5.07 -3.54
CA ALA A 217 0.46 -6.05 -2.50
C ALA A 217 1.25 -5.43 -1.34
N PRO A 218 0.94 -5.76 -0.07
CA PRO A 218 1.75 -5.36 1.07
C PRO A 218 3.16 -5.93 0.96
N GLY A 219 4.14 -5.05 1.07
CA GLY A 219 5.54 -5.46 0.96
C GLY A 219 6.24 -4.96 -0.29
N GLY A 220 5.54 -4.24 -1.16
CA GLY A 220 5.89 -3.49 -2.39
C GLY A 220 7.32 -3.43 -2.91
N THR A 221 8.11 -4.45 -2.80
CA THR A 221 8.78 -5.08 -3.93
C THR A 221 7.67 -5.78 -4.69
N THR A 222 7.52 -5.54 -5.97
CA THR A 222 6.59 -6.30 -6.81
C THR A 222 6.91 -7.78 -6.61
N THR A 223 6.20 -8.43 -5.64
CA THR A 223 6.25 -9.88 -5.55
C THR A 223 5.43 -10.35 -6.74
N PRO A 224 6.04 -11.07 -7.65
CA PRO A 224 5.34 -11.67 -8.77
C PRO A 224 4.22 -12.58 -8.24
N PRO A 225 3.16 -12.87 -9.02
CA PRO A 225 2.14 -13.84 -8.64
C PRO A 225 2.81 -15.13 -8.15
N PRO A 226 2.21 -15.87 -7.19
CA PRO A 226 2.73 -17.15 -6.75
C PRO A 226 2.97 -18.05 -7.96
N GLY A 227 4.26 -18.35 -8.25
CA GLY A 227 4.67 -19.10 -9.44
C GLY A 227 5.73 -18.39 -10.31
N SER A 228 6.04 -17.11 -10.10
CA SER A 228 7.02 -16.41 -10.95
C SER A 228 8.48 -16.80 -10.71
N GLY A 229 8.80 -17.44 -9.58
CA GLY A 229 10.14 -17.98 -9.27
C GLY A 229 11.29 -16.96 -9.24
N CYS A 230 11.05 -15.66 -9.47
CA CYS A 230 12.07 -14.62 -9.42
C CYS A 230 11.57 -13.28 -8.88
N THR A 231 12.50 -12.45 -8.40
CA THR A 231 12.27 -11.08 -7.91
C THR A 231 13.21 -10.12 -8.61
N ALA A 232 12.70 -9.00 -9.15
CA ALA A 232 13.50 -7.93 -9.73
C ALA A 232 13.48 -6.71 -8.81
N THR A 233 14.65 -6.24 -8.40
CA THR A 233 14.82 -5.08 -7.51
C THR A 233 15.48 -3.94 -8.29
N TYR A 234 14.84 -2.76 -8.30
CA TYR A 234 15.39 -1.56 -8.92
C TYR A 234 16.25 -0.78 -7.93
N SER A 235 17.36 -0.27 -8.42
CA SER A 235 18.16 0.74 -7.76
C SER A 235 18.51 1.86 -8.73
N GLU A 236 18.50 3.09 -8.24
CA GLU A 236 18.87 4.26 -9.02
C GLU A 236 20.39 4.42 -9.02
N GLY A 237 20.93 4.71 -10.18
CA GLY A 237 22.35 4.99 -10.39
C GLY A 237 22.63 6.49 -10.53
N GLN A 238 23.62 6.80 -11.37
CA GLN A 238 24.02 8.19 -11.62
C GLN A 238 22.91 9.01 -12.28
N LYS A 239 22.77 10.26 -11.87
CA LYS A 239 21.81 11.25 -12.39
C LYS A 239 22.50 12.40 -13.10
N TRP A 240 21.87 12.89 -14.17
CA TRP A 240 22.21 14.10 -14.90
C TRP A 240 20.96 14.99 -15.06
N ALA A 241 21.13 16.16 -15.61
CA ALA A 241 20.01 17.11 -15.73
C ALA A 241 18.85 16.62 -16.60
N ASP A 242 19.11 15.70 -17.57
CA ASP A 242 18.16 15.23 -18.57
C ASP A 242 17.90 13.72 -18.51
N ARG A 243 18.69 12.97 -17.72
CA ARG A 243 18.66 11.50 -17.68
C ARG A 243 19.12 10.94 -16.35
N PHE A 244 18.87 9.65 -16.14
CA PHE A 244 19.41 8.87 -15.02
C PHE A 244 19.68 7.42 -15.45
N ASN A 245 20.57 6.75 -14.73
CA ASN A 245 20.77 5.32 -14.85
C ASN A 245 19.89 4.56 -13.87
N GLY A 246 19.30 3.49 -14.33
CA GLY A 246 18.63 2.49 -13.51
C GLY A 246 19.40 1.18 -13.56
N GLN A 247 19.44 0.49 -12.42
CA GLN A 247 19.98 -0.86 -12.29
C GLN A 247 18.91 -1.78 -11.73
N VAL A 248 18.82 -2.99 -12.28
CA VAL A 248 17.92 -4.03 -11.83
C VAL A 248 18.71 -5.25 -11.44
N THR A 249 18.52 -5.74 -10.21
CA THR A 249 19.06 -7.01 -9.73
C THR A 249 17.95 -8.04 -9.64
N VAL A 250 18.14 -9.21 -10.24
CA VAL A 250 17.20 -10.33 -10.21
C VAL A 250 17.70 -11.40 -9.25
N SER A 251 16.79 -11.91 -8.42
CA SER A 251 17.03 -13.03 -7.50
C SER A 251 15.96 -14.12 -7.68
N GLY A 252 16.26 -15.34 -7.22
CA GLY A 252 15.36 -16.49 -7.27
C GLY A 252 15.43 -17.31 -8.55
N SER A 253 15.96 -16.78 -9.68
CA SER A 253 16.14 -17.52 -10.92
C SER A 253 17.32 -16.98 -11.71
N ASN A 254 18.03 -17.85 -12.44
CA ASN A 254 19.03 -17.47 -13.44
C ASN A 254 18.44 -17.46 -14.87
N ASN A 255 17.24 -18.00 -15.03
CA ASN A 255 16.45 -17.92 -16.26
C ASN A 255 15.22 -17.06 -15.97
N TRP A 256 15.34 -15.75 -16.21
CA TRP A 256 14.34 -14.77 -15.84
C TRP A 256 13.90 -13.91 -17.04
N THR A 257 12.69 -13.41 -16.95
CA THR A 257 12.17 -12.38 -17.83
C THR A 257 11.69 -11.21 -16.98
N VAL A 258 12.27 -10.02 -17.15
CA VAL A 258 11.88 -8.80 -16.45
C VAL A 258 11.22 -7.84 -17.44
N THR A 259 10.01 -7.41 -17.14
CA THR A 259 9.36 -6.31 -17.87
C THR A 259 9.59 -5.01 -17.10
N VAL A 260 10.13 -4.02 -17.78
CA VAL A 260 10.37 -2.65 -17.29
C VAL A 260 9.36 -1.74 -17.95
N THR A 261 8.49 -1.09 -17.17
CA THR A 261 7.48 -0.16 -17.67
C THR A 261 7.80 1.25 -17.20
N LEU A 262 7.98 2.15 -18.16
CA LEU A 262 8.25 3.56 -17.93
C LEU A 262 6.96 4.38 -17.86
N GLN A 263 7.04 5.55 -17.25
CA GLN A 263 5.99 6.55 -17.25
C GLN A 263 6.27 7.61 -18.34
N SER A 264 5.29 7.90 -19.19
CA SER A 264 5.43 8.98 -20.19
C SER A 264 5.78 10.32 -19.51
N PRO A 265 6.69 11.15 -20.05
CA PRO A 265 7.38 11.05 -21.35
C PRO A 265 8.74 10.33 -21.29
N GLN A 266 9.01 9.52 -20.28
CA GLN A 266 10.28 8.80 -20.14
C GLN A 266 10.55 7.88 -21.33
N ARG A 267 11.84 7.70 -21.65
CA ARG A 267 12.29 6.72 -22.66
C ARG A 267 13.67 6.17 -22.28
N ILE A 268 13.89 4.88 -22.47
CA ILE A 268 15.23 4.27 -22.36
C ILE A 268 16.01 4.59 -23.63
N ILE A 269 17.28 4.99 -23.43
CA ILE A 269 18.21 5.34 -24.53
C ILE A 269 19.42 4.43 -24.59
N ALA A 270 19.71 3.65 -23.55
CA ALA A 270 20.78 2.66 -23.50
C ALA A 270 20.41 1.53 -22.55
N THR A 271 20.94 0.33 -22.81
CA THR A 271 20.78 -0.86 -21.96
C THR A 271 22.10 -1.63 -21.91
N TRP A 272 22.36 -2.36 -20.82
CA TRP A 272 23.53 -3.21 -20.67
C TRP A 272 23.24 -4.44 -19.81
N ASN A 273 24.01 -5.51 -20.03
CA ASN A 273 23.97 -6.77 -19.29
C ASN A 273 22.65 -7.54 -19.38
N ALA A 274 21.82 -7.30 -20.39
CA ALA A 274 20.65 -8.11 -20.71
C ALA A 274 20.38 -8.12 -22.22
N SER A 275 19.70 -9.14 -22.69
CA SER A 275 19.03 -9.15 -24.00
C SER A 275 17.68 -8.47 -23.85
N VAL A 276 17.39 -7.44 -24.66
CA VAL A 276 16.16 -6.66 -24.53
C VAL A 276 15.30 -6.71 -25.78
N SER A 277 13.98 -6.62 -25.58
CA SER A 277 12.98 -6.44 -26.62
C SER A 277 11.94 -5.41 -26.17
N TRP A 278 11.19 -4.86 -27.11
CA TRP A 278 10.25 -3.76 -26.87
C TRP A 278 8.87 -4.13 -27.35
N SER A 279 7.86 -3.98 -26.48
CA SER A 279 6.45 -4.10 -26.86
C SER A 279 5.81 -2.74 -27.12
N SER A 280 6.40 -1.66 -26.60
CA SER A 280 6.02 -0.27 -26.88
C SER A 280 7.20 0.66 -26.58
N SER A 281 7.05 1.97 -26.84
CA SER A 281 8.07 2.98 -26.49
C SER A 281 8.34 3.10 -24.99
N THR A 282 7.44 2.60 -24.15
CA THR A 282 7.54 2.68 -22.69
C THR A 282 7.64 1.32 -21.99
N VAL A 283 7.58 0.20 -22.73
CA VAL A 283 7.64 -1.15 -22.16
C VAL A 283 8.76 -1.95 -22.79
N MET A 284 9.76 -2.27 -21.97
CA MET A 284 10.93 -3.09 -22.33
C MET A 284 10.87 -4.44 -21.60
N THR A 285 11.16 -5.50 -22.31
CA THR A 285 11.40 -6.84 -21.74
C THR A 285 12.89 -7.16 -21.78
N ALA A 286 13.47 -7.51 -20.62
CA ALA A 286 14.87 -7.89 -20.46
C ALA A 286 14.96 -9.37 -20.08
N ARG A 287 16.00 -10.06 -20.60
CA ARG A 287 16.32 -11.49 -20.34
C ARG A 287 17.81 -11.66 -20.11
N PRO A 288 18.25 -12.74 -19.44
CA PRO A 288 19.68 -13.04 -19.27
C PRO A 288 20.39 -13.13 -20.61
N ASN A 289 21.60 -12.57 -20.67
CA ASN A 289 22.52 -12.67 -21.84
C ASN A 289 23.86 -13.30 -21.45
N GLY A 290 23.96 -13.92 -20.27
CA GLY A 290 25.21 -14.50 -19.75
C GLY A 290 26.03 -13.55 -18.87
N SER A 291 25.62 -12.28 -18.72
CA SER A 291 26.33 -11.29 -17.87
C SER A 291 25.88 -11.32 -16.38
N GLY A 292 25.19 -12.38 -15.96
CA GLY A 292 24.68 -12.53 -14.59
C GLY A 292 23.25 -12.02 -14.42
N ASN A 293 22.90 -11.76 -13.17
CA ASN A 293 21.52 -11.42 -12.76
C ASN A 293 21.33 -9.91 -12.46
N THR A 294 22.25 -9.07 -12.94
CA THR A 294 22.14 -7.61 -12.79
C THR A 294 22.30 -6.96 -14.16
N PHE A 295 21.32 -6.15 -14.54
CA PHE A 295 21.33 -5.37 -15.78
C PHE A 295 20.97 -3.91 -15.50
N GLY A 296 21.21 -3.06 -16.49
CA GLY A 296 20.87 -1.66 -16.33
C GLY A 296 20.44 -0.98 -17.62
N PHE A 297 19.99 0.25 -17.46
CA PHE A 297 19.52 1.09 -18.55
C PHE A 297 19.67 2.57 -18.21
N THR A 298 19.75 3.41 -19.23
CA THR A 298 19.70 4.87 -19.10
C THR A 298 18.32 5.38 -19.56
N VAL A 299 17.67 6.19 -18.73
CA VAL A 299 16.37 6.81 -19.01
C VAL A 299 16.54 8.30 -19.25
N MET A 300 16.05 8.80 -20.39
CA MET A 300 15.74 10.21 -20.56
C MET A 300 14.42 10.48 -19.85
N HIS A 301 14.41 11.36 -18.82
CA HIS A 301 13.23 11.52 -17.97
C HIS A 301 12.16 12.48 -18.56
N GLY A 302 12.53 13.39 -19.47
CA GLY A 302 11.59 14.32 -20.07
C GLY A 302 10.79 15.17 -19.06
N GLY A 303 11.38 15.45 -17.90
CA GLY A 303 10.72 16.12 -16.77
C GLY A 303 10.07 15.17 -15.76
N ASN A 304 9.96 13.88 -16.06
CA ASN A 304 9.39 12.87 -15.15
C ASN A 304 10.50 12.01 -14.52
N TRP A 305 10.71 12.15 -13.21
CA TRP A 305 11.72 11.44 -12.42
C TRP A 305 11.20 10.16 -11.76
N SER A 306 10.00 9.71 -12.10
CA SER A 306 9.43 8.49 -11.52
C SER A 306 10.29 7.26 -11.86
N TRP A 307 10.42 6.35 -10.91
CA TRP A 307 11.05 5.06 -11.16
C TRP A 307 10.18 4.19 -12.05
N PRO A 308 10.80 3.39 -12.93
CA PRO A 308 10.06 2.39 -13.70
C PRO A 308 9.43 1.34 -12.80
N SER A 309 8.27 0.81 -13.21
CA SER A 309 7.73 -0.39 -12.57
C SER A 309 8.35 -1.65 -13.18
N LEU A 310 8.54 -2.69 -12.35
CA LEU A 310 9.13 -3.95 -12.74
C LEU A 310 8.18 -5.12 -12.48
N THR A 311 8.16 -6.09 -13.39
CA THR A 311 7.63 -7.42 -13.11
C THR A 311 8.68 -8.46 -13.48
N CYS A 312 8.75 -9.59 -12.76
CA CYS A 312 9.68 -10.68 -13.00
C CYS A 312 8.92 -12.00 -13.16
N ALA A 313 9.32 -12.80 -14.14
CA ALA A 313 8.87 -14.17 -14.33
C ALA A 313 10.08 -15.07 -14.51
N ALA A 314 10.13 -16.21 -13.82
CA ALA A 314 11.10 -17.26 -14.10
C ALA A 314 10.68 -18.01 -15.38
N GLY A 315 11.61 -18.21 -16.28
CA GLY A 315 11.42 -18.96 -17.52
C GLY A 315 11.56 -20.46 -17.32
#